data_2b25162520ca13c9829141348da15658
#
_entry.id   2b25162520ca13c9829141348da15658
#
_cell.length_a   1.000
_cell.length_b   1.000
_cell.length_c   1.000
_cell.angle_alpha   90.00
_cell.angle_beta   90.00
_cell.angle_gamma   90.00
#
_symmetry.space_group_name_H-M   'P 1'
#
loop_
_entity.id
_entity.type
_entity.pdbx_description
1 polymer ?
#
loop_
_entity_poly.entity_id
_entity_poly.type
_entity_poly.pdbx_seq_one_letter_code
_entity_poly.pdbx_strand_id
1 'polypeptide(L)'
;MILTTEIINELIGIKESYQASDALMKILFDKGKREKMFRAFLEIDWHLDRDWFHAYFEEEHANKKKYAQDFTPDSISKLLSVIVGPSSKNLDVAAGTGSLMIQKWNHDRMSMSPLEYKPSMFFYQCEELSDRALPFLLFNY
;
A
#
# COMPACT_ATOMS: atom_id res chain seq x y z
N MET A 1 -15.29 7.87 5.38
CA MET A 1 -14.47 9.10 5.44
C MET A 1 -13.30 8.86 4.51
N ILE A 2 -12.81 9.87 3.80
CA ILE A 2 -11.66 9.70 2.87
C ILE A 2 -10.38 9.99 3.66
N LEU A 3 -9.36 9.15 3.50
CA LEU A 3 -8.03 9.39 4.04
C LEU A 3 -7.38 10.55 3.27
N THR A 4 -7.34 11.73 3.86
CA THR A 4 -6.63 12.90 3.31
C THR A 4 -5.20 12.95 3.84
N THR A 5 -4.36 13.75 3.19
CA THR A 5 -2.96 13.97 3.62
C THR A 5 -2.88 14.45 5.06
N GLU A 6 -3.78 15.34 5.49
CA GLU A 6 -3.83 15.86 6.87
C GLU A 6 -4.17 14.75 7.87
N ILE A 7 -5.17 13.91 7.55
CA ILE A 7 -5.59 12.79 8.41
C ILE A 7 -4.45 11.78 8.55
N ILE A 8 -3.78 11.44 7.44
CA ILE A 8 -2.63 10.53 7.46
C ILE A 8 -1.49 11.11 8.30
N ASN A 9 -1.16 12.38 8.15
CA ASN A 9 -0.15 13.06 8.95
C ASN A 9 -0.49 13.02 10.46
N GLU A 10 -1.76 13.26 10.81
CA GLU A 10 -2.24 13.20 12.19
C GLU A 10 -2.12 11.77 12.76
N LEU A 11 -2.52 10.76 12.00
CA LEU A 11 -2.43 9.35 12.42
C LEU A 11 -0.98 8.91 12.64
N ILE A 12 -0.06 9.34 11.78
CA ILE A 12 1.37 9.06 11.90
C ILE A 12 2.01 9.89 13.04
N GLY A 13 1.39 11.02 13.42
CA GLY A 13 1.89 11.94 14.43
C GLY A 13 2.98 12.89 13.92
N ILE A 14 2.87 13.32 12.68
CA ILE A 14 3.81 14.23 12.01
C ILE A 14 3.14 15.53 11.59
N LYS A 15 3.94 16.56 11.32
CA LYS A 15 3.45 17.86 10.83
C LYS A 15 3.58 18.01 9.32
N GLU A 16 4.64 17.46 8.77
CA GLU A 16 5.02 17.62 7.37
C GLU A 16 5.17 16.25 6.70
N SER A 17 4.60 16.09 5.50
CA SER A 17 4.54 14.81 4.79
C SER A 17 5.91 14.19 4.50
N TYR A 18 6.97 15.02 4.35
CA TYR A 18 8.32 14.49 4.14
C TYR A 18 8.87 13.67 5.33
N GLN A 19 8.27 13.80 6.52
CA GLN A 19 8.65 13.05 7.72
C GLN A 19 8.04 11.64 7.76
N ALA A 20 7.06 11.37 6.89
CA ALA A 20 6.22 10.18 6.98
C ALA A 20 7.00 8.88 6.86
N SER A 21 7.93 8.78 5.90
CA SER A 21 8.72 7.55 5.68
C SER A 21 9.48 7.14 6.94
N ASP A 22 10.19 8.06 7.55
CA ASP A 22 11.00 7.79 8.75
C ASP A 22 10.12 7.48 9.98
N ALA A 23 9.02 8.22 10.13
CA ALA A 23 8.10 8.04 11.25
C ALA A 23 7.37 6.68 11.14
N LEU A 24 6.87 6.37 9.94
CA LEU A 24 6.15 5.13 9.66
C LEU A 24 7.06 3.90 9.85
N MET A 25 8.31 3.96 9.37
CA MET A 25 9.27 2.89 9.56
C MET A 25 9.48 2.58 11.06
N LYS A 26 9.64 3.60 11.90
CA LYS A 26 9.80 3.42 13.37
C LYS A 26 8.56 2.80 14.01
N ILE A 27 7.36 3.18 13.53
CA ILE A 27 6.11 2.64 14.05
C ILE A 27 5.95 1.18 13.65
N LEU A 28 6.28 0.81 12.43
CA LEU A 28 6.13 -0.55 11.90
C LEU A 28 6.99 -1.58 12.66
N PHE A 29 8.16 -1.18 13.15
CA PHE A 29 9.02 -2.06 13.96
C PHE A 29 8.64 -2.14 15.45
N ASP A 30 7.69 -1.31 15.92
CA ASP A 30 7.12 -1.38 17.27
C ASP A 30 5.74 -2.04 17.19
N LYS A 31 5.62 -3.27 17.68
CA LYS A 31 4.37 -4.06 17.60
C LYS A 31 3.17 -3.31 18.16
N GLY A 32 3.30 -2.68 19.33
CA GLY A 32 2.18 -2.00 19.98
C GLY A 32 1.74 -0.75 19.22
N LYS A 33 2.68 0.02 18.71
CA LYS A 33 2.40 1.21 17.89
C LYS A 33 1.81 0.81 16.55
N ARG A 34 2.36 -0.20 15.90
CA ARG A 34 1.88 -0.72 14.62
C ARG A 34 0.43 -1.19 14.70
N GLU A 35 0.10 -2.02 15.70
CA GLU A 35 -1.27 -2.51 15.87
C GLU A 35 -2.26 -1.37 16.17
N LYS A 36 -1.87 -0.39 16.99
CA LYS A 36 -2.68 0.79 17.26
C LYS A 36 -2.92 1.61 16.00
N MET A 37 -1.89 1.79 15.18
CA MET A 37 -1.99 2.52 13.92
C MET A 37 -2.91 1.81 12.92
N PHE A 38 -2.75 0.50 12.71
CA PHE A 38 -3.63 -0.26 11.82
C PHE A 38 -5.10 -0.15 12.23
N ARG A 39 -5.39 -0.22 13.54
CA ARG A 39 -6.76 -0.03 14.03
C ARG A 39 -7.29 1.36 13.73
N ALA A 40 -6.49 2.41 13.94
CA ALA A 40 -6.90 3.78 13.66
C ALA A 40 -7.19 4.03 12.17
N PHE A 41 -6.39 3.46 11.27
CA PHE A 41 -6.66 3.51 9.83
C PHE A 41 -7.96 2.78 9.47
N LEU A 42 -8.18 1.57 10.00
CA LEU A 42 -9.37 0.77 9.75
C LEU A 42 -10.67 1.41 10.28
N GLU A 43 -10.61 2.24 11.32
CA GLU A 43 -11.75 3.02 11.80
C GLU A 43 -12.18 4.10 10.80
N ILE A 44 -11.25 4.58 9.95
CA ILE A 44 -11.51 5.61 8.95
C ILE A 44 -11.87 4.99 7.60
N ASP A 45 -11.06 4.02 7.15
CA ASP A 45 -11.29 3.31 5.89
C ASP A 45 -10.99 1.81 6.07
N TRP A 46 -12.01 0.98 5.94
CA TRP A 46 -11.92 -0.47 6.06
C TRP A 46 -11.69 -1.18 4.70
N HIS A 47 -11.55 -0.43 3.61
CA HIS A 47 -11.33 -0.99 2.29
C HIS A 47 -9.86 -1.38 2.11
N LEU A 48 -9.59 -2.68 2.15
CA LEU A 48 -8.24 -3.25 1.99
C LEU A 48 -7.87 -3.54 0.53
N ASP A 49 -8.76 -3.23 -0.41
CA ASP A 49 -8.60 -3.46 -1.84
C ASP A 49 -7.96 -2.27 -2.58
N ARG A 50 -7.39 -1.34 -1.84
CA ARG A 50 -6.74 -0.14 -2.37
C ARG A 50 -5.50 0.24 -1.56
N ASP A 51 -4.58 0.91 -2.21
CA ASP A 51 -3.43 1.54 -1.57
C ASP A 51 -3.86 2.85 -0.90
N TRP A 52 -3.81 2.89 0.43
CA TRP A 52 -4.18 4.08 1.21
C TRP A 52 -3.20 5.24 1.05
N PHE A 53 -1.98 4.96 0.61
CA PHE A 53 -0.92 5.96 0.49
C PHE A 53 -0.66 6.44 -0.93
N HIS A 54 -1.37 5.89 -1.92
CA HIS A 54 -1.16 6.26 -3.32
C HIS A 54 -1.25 7.78 -3.54
N ALA A 55 -2.40 8.38 -3.23
CA ALA A 55 -2.60 9.83 -3.37
C ALA A 55 -1.67 10.64 -2.46
N TYR A 56 -1.46 10.19 -1.23
CA TYR A 56 -0.56 10.82 -0.27
C TYR A 56 0.88 10.94 -0.82
N PHE A 57 1.37 9.86 -1.39
CA PHE A 57 2.72 9.80 -1.94
C PHE A 57 2.85 10.61 -3.23
N GLU A 58 1.83 10.60 -4.08
CA GLU A 58 1.77 11.44 -5.29
C GLU A 58 1.78 12.94 -4.95
N GLU A 59 0.99 13.38 -3.98
CA GLU A 59 0.97 14.79 -3.53
C GLU A 59 2.32 15.24 -3.00
N GLU A 60 3.01 14.42 -2.22
CA GLU A 60 4.35 14.73 -1.73
C GLU A 60 5.36 14.88 -2.88
N HIS A 61 5.24 14.02 -3.91
CA HIS A 61 6.15 14.03 -5.06
C HIS A 61 5.84 15.15 -6.05
N ALA A 62 4.57 15.50 -6.26
CA ALA A 62 4.16 16.62 -7.11
C ALA A 62 4.75 17.95 -6.63
N ASN A 63 4.89 18.13 -5.33
CA ASN A 63 5.52 19.31 -4.71
C ASN A 63 7.05 19.33 -4.88
N LYS A 64 7.67 18.22 -5.23
CA LYS A 64 9.13 18.09 -5.42
C LYS A 64 9.44 17.73 -6.87
N LYS A 65 9.49 18.73 -7.76
CA LYS A 65 9.80 18.62 -9.21
C LYS A 65 11.04 17.78 -9.61
N LYS A 66 11.65 17.05 -8.69
CA LYS A 66 12.96 16.41 -8.86
C LYS A 66 12.92 14.88 -9.03
N TYR A 67 11.79 14.24 -8.75
CA TYR A 67 11.65 12.78 -8.85
C TYR A 67 10.30 12.45 -9.48
N ALA A 68 10.25 12.41 -10.80
CA ALA A 68 9.09 11.89 -11.53
C ALA A 68 9.04 10.36 -11.34
N GLN A 69 8.48 9.92 -10.20
CA GLN A 69 7.99 8.56 -10.07
C GLN A 69 6.50 8.61 -10.37
N ASP A 70 6.13 8.16 -11.56
CA ASP A 70 4.74 7.99 -11.93
C ASP A 70 4.23 6.69 -11.29
N PHE A 71 3.19 6.80 -10.46
CA PHE A 71 2.53 5.64 -9.89
C PHE A 71 1.51 5.06 -10.86
N THR A 72 1.37 3.74 -10.84
CA THR A 72 0.40 3.05 -11.68
C THR A 72 -1.01 3.32 -11.17
N PRO A 73 -1.89 4.00 -11.93
CA PRO A 73 -3.27 4.23 -11.52
C PRO A 73 -4.01 2.93 -11.19
N ASP A 74 -4.95 2.97 -10.23
CA ASP A 74 -5.76 1.82 -9.81
C ASP A 74 -6.45 1.10 -10.97
N SER A 75 -6.93 1.85 -11.97
CA SER A 75 -7.56 1.29 -13.17
C SER A 75 -6.60 0.42 -13.99
N ILE A 76 -5.35 0.84 -14.10
CA ILE A 76 -4.29 0.08 -14.79
C ILE A 76 -3.88 -1.13 -13.97
N SER A 77 -3.74 -0.98 -12.64
CA SER A 77 -3.44 -2.09 -11.73
C SER A 77 -4.51 -3.18 -11.78
N LYS A 78 -5.79 -2.80 -11.82
CA LYS A 78 -6.92 -3.73 -12.02
C LYS A 78 -6.85 -4.43 -13.37
N LEU A 79 -6.60 -3.68 -14.45
CA LEU A 79 -6.47 -4.25 -15.79
C LEU A 79 -5.32 -5.26 -15.87
N LEU A 80 -4.15 -4.92 -15.33
CA LEU A 80 -2.99 -5.81 -15.29
C LEU A 80 -3.28 -7.09 -14.50
N SER A 81 -3.98 -6.98 -13.37
CA SER A 81 -4.38 -8.14 -12.57
C SER A 81 -5.26 -9.12 -13.34
N VAL A 82 -6.16 -8.60 -14.17
CA VAL A 82 -7.02 -9.41 -15.06
C VAL A 82 -6.20 -10.05 -16.19
N ILE A 83 -5.28 -9.30 -16.80
CA ILE A 83 -4.44 -9.81 -17.90
C ILE A 83 -3.51 -10.93 -17.42
N VAL A 84 -2.89 -10.75 -16.25
CA VAL A 84 -2.02 -11.77 -15.65
C VAL A 84 -2.81 -13.03 -15.27
N GLY A 85 -4.08 -12.85 -14.88
CA GLY A 85 -4.96 -13.93 -14.46
C GLY A 85 -4.51 -14.59 -13.14
N PRO A 86 -5.12 -15.74 -12.78
CA PRO A 86 -4.79 -16.44 -11.55
C PRO A 86 -3.34 -16.96 -11.56
N SER A 87 -2.59 -16.64 -10.51
CA SER A 87 -1.22 -17.12 -10.34
C SER A 87 -0.92 -17.33 -8.87
N SER A 88 -0.36 -18.50 -8.52
CA SER A 88 0.05 -18.79 -7.14
C SER A 88 1.36 -18.13 -6.73
N LYS A 89 2.13 -17.59 -7.68
CA LYS A 89 3.40 -16.89 -7.43
C LYS A 89 3.42 -15.61 -8.23
N ASN A 90 3.62 -14.51 -7.55
CA ASN A 90 3.59 -13.16 -8.13
C ASN A 90 4.82 -12.39 -7.69
N LEU A 91 5.45 -11.67 -8.61
CA LEU A 91 6.61 -10.83 -8.36
C LEU A 91 6.36 -9.44 -8.96
N ASP A 92 6.57 -8.42 -8.14
CA ASP A 92 6.63 -7.02 -8.57
C ASP A 92 8.01 -6.45 -8.23
N VAL A 93 8.79 -6.13 -9.25
CA VAL A 93 10.20 -5.68 -9.12
C VAL A 93 10.33 -4.16 -8.94
N ALA A 94 9.23 -3.43 -8.93
CA ALA A 94 9.18 -1.98 -8.75
C ALA A 94 7.87 -1.59 -8.05
N ALA A 95 7.65 -2.16 -6.87
CA ALA A 95 6.34 -2.20 -6.22
C ALA A 95 5.83 -0.83 -5.75
N GLY A 96 6.71 0.18 -5.59
CA GLY A 96 6.30 1.48 -5.07
C GLY A 96 5.67 1.35 -3.69
N THR A 97 4.45 1.84 -3.53
CA THR A 97 3.64 1.69 -2.31
C THR A 97 2.82 0.39 -2.29
N GLY A 98 2.85 -0.41 -3.34
CA GLY A 98 2.22 -1.73 -3.42
C GLY A 98 0.88 -1.79 -4.14
N SER A 99 0.44 -0.72 -4.80
CA SER A 99 -0.88 -0.63 -5.45
C SER A 99 -1.17 -1.79 -6.41
N LEU A 100 -0.21 -2.16 -7.26
CA LEU A 100 -0.39 -3.24 -8.23
C LEU A 100 -0.60 -4.59 -7.53
N MET A 101 0.20 -4.88 -6.52
CA MET A 101 0.14 -6.15 -5.81
C MET A 101 -1.12 -6.25 -4.92
N ILE A 102 -1.59 -5.15 -4.33
CA ILE A 102 -2.87 -5.10 -3.61
C ILE A 102 -4.03 -5.49 -4.55
N GLN A 103 -4.05 -4.93 -5.76
CA GLN A 103 -5.08 -5.24 -6.76
C GLN A 103 -4.99 -6.71 -7.22
N LYS A 104 -3.77 -7.22 -7.38
CA LYS A 104 -3.56 -8.64 -7.73
C LYS A 104 -4.03 -9.57 -6.62
N TRP A 105 -3.67 -9.29 -5.37
CA TRP A 105 -4.15 -10.03 -4.21
C TRP A 105 -5.68 -9.99 -4.10
N ASN A 106 -6.29 -8.82 -4.29
CA ASN A 106 -7.74 -8.69 -4.25
C ASN A 106 -8.42 -9.49 -5.37
N HIS A 107 -7.87 -9.44 -6.57
CA HIS A 107 -8.35 -10.24 -7.70
C HIS A 107 -8.28 -11.75 -7.40
N ASP A 108 -7.16 -12.24 -6.88
CA ASP A 108 -6.97 -13.65 -6.57
C ASP A 108 -7.94 -14.13 -5.49
N ARG A 109 -8.08 -13.39 -4.38
CA ARG A 109 -9.01 -13.76 -3.31
C ARG A 109 -10.47 -13.73 -3.75
N MET A 110 -10.85 -12.80 -4.64
CA MET A 110 -12.22 -12.68 -5.15
C MET A 110 -12.54 -13.69 -6.26
N SER A 111 -11.52 -14.35 -6.83
CA SER A 111 -11.70 -15.39 -7.85
C SER A 111 -12.15 -16.75 -7.27
N MET A 112 -12.19 -16.88 -5.95
CA MET A 112 -12.57 -18.12 -5.26
C MET A 112 -13.59 -17.85 -4.14
N SER A 113 -14.24 -18.92 -3.70
CA SER A 113 -15.14 -18.87 -2.54
C SER A 113 -14.37 -18.44 -1.28
N PRO A 114 -14.95 -17.60 -0.41
CA PRO A 114 -14.32 -17.25 0.88
C PRO A 114 -13.99 -18.47 1.76
N LEU A 115 -14.70 -19.57 1.60
CA LEU A 115 -14.45 -20.83 2.32
C LEU A 115 -13.26 -21.63 1.78
N GLU A 116 -12.91 -21.41 0.51
CA GLU A 116 -11.80 -22.09 -0.17
C GLU A 116 -10.50 -21.30 -0.10
N TYR A 117 -10.59 -19.97 -0.02
CA TYR A 117 -9.44 -19.10 0.02
C TYR A 117 -8.59 -19.32 1.29
N LYS A 118 -7.30 -19.57 1.08
CA LYS A 118 -6.29 -19.59 2.15
C LYS A 118 -5.13 -18.70 1.73
N PRO A 119 -4.65 -17.78 2.58
CA PRO A 119 -3.51 -16.91 2.26
C PRO A 119 -2.27 -17.69 1.80
N SER A 120 -2.04 -18.89 2.35
CA SER A 120 -0.92 -19.77 1.99
C SER A 120 -0.96 -20.35 0.58
N MET A 121 -2.06 -20.19 -0.16
CA MET A 121 -2.18 -20.64 -1.56
C MET A 121 -1.44 -19.71 -2.53
N PHE A 122 -1.13 -18.48 -2.09
CA PHE A 122 -0.54 -17.46 -2.92
C PHE A 122 0.74 -16.93 -2.28
N PHE A 123 1.72 -16.67 -3.11
CA PHE A 123 2.98 -16.04 -2.73
C PHE A 123 3.13 -14.75 -3.52
N TYR A 124 3.30 -13.65 -2.80
CA TYR A 124 3.52 -12.33 -3.37
C TYR A 124 4.87 -11.81 -2.90
N GLN A 125 5.73 -11.49 -3.86
CA GLN A 125 7.03 -10.89 -3.60
C GLN A 125 7.05 -9.49 -4.20
N CYS A 126 7.47 -8.52 -3.39
CA CYS A 126 7.66 -7.14 -3.81
C CYS A 126 9.12 -6.76 -3.64
N GLU A 127 9.66 -6.05 -4.62
CA GLU A 127 10.98 -5.43 -4.57
C GLU A 127 10.83 -3.93 -4.77
N GLU A 128 11.45 -3.13 -3.91
CA GLU A 128 11.42 -1.68 -3.99
C GLU A 128 12.78 -1.11 -3.59
N LEU A 129 13.31 -0.20 -4.42
CA LEU A 129 14.61 0.44 -4.22
C LEU A 129 14.51 1.75 -3.43
N SER A 130 13.33 2.36 -3.40
CA SER A 130 13.12 3.65 -2.75
C SER A 130 12.93 3.46 -1.25
N ASP A 131 13.88 3.88 -0.44
CA ASP A 131 13.76 3.93 1.03
C ASP A 131 12.58 4.77 1.49
N ARG A 132 12.09 5.67 0.63
CA ARG A 132 10.93 6.52 0.91
C ARG A 132 9.61 5.80 0.68
N ALA A 133 9.52 4.95 -0.33
CA ALA A 133 8.32 4.18 -0.65
C ALA A 133 8.20 2.94 0.24
N LEU A 134 9.33 2.35 0.61
CA LEU A 134 9.39 1.10 1.37
C LEU A 134 8.53 1.07 2.65
N PRO A 135 8.48 2.11 3.51
CA PRO A 135 7.63 2.08 4.70
C PRO A 135 6.13 1.98 4.39
N PHE A 136 5.69 2.60 3.30
CA PHE A 136 4.30 2.53 2.85
C PHE A 136 3.97 1.17 2.27
N LEU A 137 4.89 0.59 1.51
CA LEU A 137 4.79 -0.79 1.03
C LEU A 137 4.65 -1.77 2.21
N LEU A 138 5.52 -1.66 3.22
CA LEU A 138 5.48 -2.52 4.41
C LEU A 138 4.23 -2.32 5.27
N PHE A 139 3.63 -1.13 5.26
CA PHE A 139 2.37 -0.89 5.93
C PHE A 139 1.20 -1.59 5.23
N ASN A 140 1.20 -1.57 3.91
CA ASN A 140 0.15 -2.13 3.06
C ASN A 140 0.19 -3.68 3.01
N TYR A 141 1.28 -4.30 3.45
CA TYR A 141 1.53 -5.74 3.45
C TYR A 141 1.53 -6.34 4.85
#